data_88ebb5d7cf348824f07be2e37edace4c
#
_entry.id   88ebb5d7cf348824f07be2e37edace4c
#
_cell.length_a   1.000
_cell.length_b   1.000
_cell.length_c   1.000
_cell.angle_alpha   90.00
_cell.angle_beta   90.00
_cell.angle_gamma   90.00
#
_symmetry.space_group_name_H-M   'P 1'
#
loop_
_entity.id
_entity.type
_entity.pdbx_description
1 polymer ?
#
loop_
_entity_poly.entity_id
_entity_poly.type
_entity_poly.pdbx_seq_one_letter_code
_entity_poly.pdbx_strand_id
1 'polypeptide(L)'
;MTRHASARTRKREWVARTQLVVLTVVLVEVGLAASVLAVPWLSAGPGPDLGVIGFRLVFNPGVAFGLGGTLPGWLIAVVTAAVITGIATYAWITVPGSPWFVRAGLAGVLAGASTNLIDRSIDGVVTDYLHTGWFPTFNLPDVFITVGAALVVLGVLRPPQSTFPPVRTAPEDR
;
A
#
# COMPACT_ATOMS: atom_id res chain seq x y z
N MET A 1 -39.31 -7.58 6.93
CA MET A 1 -38.21 -7.88 5.98
C MET A 1 -36.99 -6.94 6.11
N THR A 2 -37.11 -5.72 6.58
CA THR A 2 -36.05 -4.68 6.65
C THR A 2 -34.88 -4.96 7.61
N ARG A 3 -35.09 -5.59 8.77
CA ARG A 3 -34.05 -5.84 9.79
C ARG A 3 -32.97 -6.82 9.32
N HIS A 4 -33.30 -7.86 8.57
CA HIS A 4 -32.33 -8.85 8.09
C HIS A 4 -31.41 -8.30 6.97
N ALA A 5 -31.92 -7.41 6.11
CA ALA A 5 -31.12 -6.75 5.09
C ALA A 5 -30.05 -5.84 5.71
N SER A 6 -30.41 -5.03 6.72
CA SER A 6 -29.51 -4.15 7.45
C SER A 6 -28.38 -4.92 8.17
N ALA A 7 -28.67 -6.06 8.77
CA ALA A 7 -27.69 -6.89 9.45
C ALA A 7 -26.65 -7.50 8.48
N ARG A 8 -27.09 -7.94 7.29
CA ARG A 8 -26.21 -8.50 6.25
C ARG A 8 -25.27 -7.43 5.68
N THR A 9 -25.77 -6.22 5.44
CA THR A 9 -24.95 -5.10 4.95
C THR A 9 -23.86 -4.75 5.95
N ARG A 10 -24.22 -4.54 7.22
CA ARG A 10 -23.27 -4.26 8.29
C ARG A 10 -22.21 -5.35 8.45
N LYS A 11 -22.57 -6.63 8.34
CA LYS A 11 -21.62 -7.74 8.37
C LYS A 11 -20.60 -7.66 7.23
N ARG A 12 -21.04 -7.34 6.01
CA ARG A 12 -20.15 -7.17 4.84
C ARG A 12 -19.16 -6.00 5.02
N GLU A 13 -19.62 -4.89 5.57
CA GLU A 13 -18.76 -3.74 5.87
C GLU A 13 -17.67 -4.10 6.89
N TRP A 14 -18.04 -4.78 7.96
CA TRP A 14 -17.10 -5.25 8.96
C TRP A 14 -16.05 -6.20 8.37
N VAL A 15 -16.48 -7.17 7.58
CA VAL A 15 -15.56 -8.10 6.90
C VAL A 15 -14.57 -7.34 6.01
N ALA A 16 -15.03 -6.37 5.24
CA ALA A 16 -14.16 -5.57 4.38
C ALA A 16 -13.10 -4.77 5.16
N ARG A 17 -13.51 -4.14 6.29
CA ARG A 17 -12.59 -3.42 7.18
C ARG A 17 -11.61 -4.35 7.88
N THR A 18 -12.07 -5.52 8.34
CA THR A 18 -11.19 -6.53 8.92
C THR A 18 -10.15 -7.02 7.90
N GLN A 19 -10.55 -7.28 6.66
CA GLN A 19 -9.62 -7.65 5.59
C GLN A 19 -8.57 -6.56 5.32
N LEU A 20 -8.96 -5.28 5.29
CA LEU A 20 -8.02 -4.17 5.17
C LEU A 20 -6.99 -4.21 6.30
N VAL A 21 -7.45 -4.26 7.55
CA VAL A 21 -6.56 -4.23 8.72
C VAL A 21 -5.62 -5.44 8.74
N VAL A 22 -6.16 -6.65 8.59
CA VAL A 22 -5.36 -7.88 8.60
C VAL A 22 -4.31 -7.86 7.49
N LEU A 23 -4.69 -7.50 6.27
CA LEU A 23 -3.75 -7.45 5.15
C LEU A 23 -2.69 -6.37 5.38
N THR A 24 -3.07 -5.19 5.89
CA THR A 24 -2.11 -4.14 6.24
C THR A 24 -1.10 -4.63 7.27
N VAL A 25 -1.56 -5.26 8.37
CA VAL A 25 -0.67 -5.77 9.42
C VAL A 25 0.28 -6.83 8.88
N VAL A 26 -0.23 -7.82 8.13
CA VAL A 26 0.61 -8.87 7.54
C VAL A 26 1.67 -8.28 6.61
N LEU A 27 1.33 -7.31 5.77
CA LEU A 27 2.29 -6.67 4.87
C LEU A 27 3.30 -5.81 5.64
N VAL A 28 2.92 -5.15 6.74
CA VAL A 28 3.86 -4.44 7.63
C VAL A 28 4.88 -5.43 8.21
N GLU A 29 4.40 -6.55 8.76
CA GLU A 29 5.28 -7.57 9.33
C GLU A 29 6.26 -8.12 8.29
N VAL A 30 5.78 -8.42 7.08
CA VAL A 30 6.62 -8.89 5.96
C VAL A 30 7.65 -7.83 5.58
N GLY A 31 7.24 -6.56 5.49
CA GLY A 31 8.15 -5.46 5.15
C GLY A 31 9.24 -5.26 6.20
N LEU A 32 8.87 -5.23 7.49
CA LEU A 32 9.82 -5.11 8.59
C LEU A 32 10.78 -6.30 8.66
N ALA A 33 10.26 -7.52 8.51
CA ALA A 33 11.09 -8.72 8.49
C ALA A 33 12.12 -8.68 7.34
N ALA A 34 11.71 -8.22 6.15
CA ALA A 34 12.61 -8.07 5.01
C ALA A 34 13.73 -7.06 5.30
N SER A 35 13.42 -5.88 5.88
CA SER A 35 14.42 -4.88 6.27
C SER A 35 15.38 -5.41 7.34
N VAL A 36 14.86 -6.04 8.39
CA VAL A 36 15.68 -6.62 9.48
C VAL A 36 16.62 -7.72 8.96
N LEU A 37 16.17 -8.56 8.02
CA LEU A 37 17.00 -9.62 7.44
C LEU A 37 18.01 -9.08 6.42
N ALA A 38 17.69 -8.00 5.71
CA ALA A 38 18.59 -7.41 4.70
C ALA A 38 19.87 -6.84 5.34
N VAL A 39 19.77 -6.22 6.52
CA VAL A 39 20.91 -5.57 7.18
C VAL A 39 22.06 -6.56 7.43
N PRO A 40 21.92 -7.65 8.20
CA PRO A 40 23.03 -8.57 8.46
C PRO A 40 23.49 -9.30 7.18
N TRP A 41 22.56 -9.56 6.25
CA TRP A 41 22.89 -10.28 5.02
C TRP A 41 23.74 -9.44 4.06
N LEU A 42 23.52 -8.12 3.99
CA LEU A 42 24.20 -7.21 3.06
C LEU A 42 25.31 -6.36 3.73
N SER A 43 25.51 -6.47 5.04
CA SER A 43 26.53 -5.68 5.76
C SER A 43 27.96 -6.03 5.37
N ALA A 44 28.21 -7.26 4.88
CA ALA A 44 29.53 -7.69 4.41
C ALA A 44 29.85 -7.27 2.96
N GLY A 45 28.87 -6.71 2.23
CA GLY A 45 29.02 -6.28 0.84
C GLY A 45 27.74 -6.52 0.01
N PRO A 46 27.75 -6.14 -1.26
CA PRO A 46 26.62 -6.35 -2.16
C PRO A 46 26.28 -7.84 -2.27
N GLY A 47 24.97 -8.12 -2.29
CA GLY A 47 24.46 -9.47 -2.53
C GLY A 47 24.47 -9.84 -4.02
N PRO A 48 23.81 -10.95 -4.41
CA PRO A 48 23.73 -11.41 -5.77
C PRO A 48 23.11 -10.34 -6.69
N ASP A 49 23.67 -10.23 -7.89
CA ASP A 49 23.07 -9.48 -8.99
C ASP A 49 22.38 -10.49 -9.93
N LEU A 50 21.05 -10.35 -10.09
CA LEU A 50 20.22 -11.19 -10.95
C LEU A 50 19.98 -10.55 -12.33
N GLY A 51 20.72 -9.51 -12.67
CA GLY A 51 20.66 -8.76 -13.93
C GLY A 51 19.57 -7.69 -13.93
N VAL A 52 18.34 -7.99 -13.55
CA VAL A 52 17.23 -7.02 -13.44
C VAL A 52 17.15 -6.41 -12.04
N ILE A 53 17.43 -7.19 -11.02
CA ILE A 53 17.44 -6.80 -9.62
C ILE A 53 18.71 -7.32 -8.97
N GLY A 54 19.45 -6.43 -8.32
CA GLY A 54 20.55 -6.72 -7.43
C GLY A 54 20.21 -6.35 -5.99
N PHE A 55 21.10 -6.69 -5.07
CA PHE A 55 20.93 -6.42 -3.64
C PHE A 55 22.10 -5.60 -3.13
N ARG A 56 21.80 -4.42 -2.58
CA ARG A 56 22.81 -3.51 -2.03
C ARG A 56 22.21 -2.70 -0.88
N LEU A 57 22.85 -2.71 0.27
CA LEU A 57 22.40 -1.96 1.44
C LEU A 57 22.66 -0.45 1.26
N VAL A 58 21.63 0.35 1.43
CA VAL A 58 21.67 1.81 1.44
C VAL A 58 20.78 2.32 2.57
N PHE A 59 21.27 3.25 3.38
CA PHE A 59 20.47 3.93 4.40
C PHE A 59 20.03 5.29 3.87
N ASN A 60 18.71 5.48 3.73
CA ASN A 60 18.08 6.62 3.08
C ASN A 60 17.56 7.63 4.13
N PRO A 61 18.22 8.80 4.31
CA PRO A 61 17.75 9.82 5.25
C PRO A 61 16.56 10.64 4.73
N GLY A 62 16.31 10.60 3.42
CA GLY A 62 15.24 11.35 2.75
C GLY A 62 13.95 10.57 2.52
N VAL A 63 13.16 11.06 1.58
CA VAL A 63 12.03 10.35 0.98
C VAL A 63 12.42 9.92 -0.43
N ALA A 64 11.44 9.48 -1.25
CA ALA A 64 11.68 9.03 -2.60
C ALA A 64 12.67 9.96 -3.36
N PHE A 65 13.63 9.36 -4.07
CA PHE A 65 14.70 10.06 -4.82
C PHE A 65 15.63 10.93 -3.97
N GLY A 66 15.75 10.66 -2.67
CA GLY A 66 16.60 11.44 -1.76
C GLY A 66 16.07 12.85 -1.46
N LEU A 67 14.82 13.15 -1.86
CA LEU A 67 14.18 14.42 -1.53
C LEU A 67 14.06 14.57 -0.01
N GLY A 68 14.27 15.78 0.49
CA GLY A 68 14.16 16.06 1.92
C GLY A 68 15.31 15.55 2.78
N GLY A 69 16.41 15.04 2.20
CA GLY A 69 17.58 14.59 2.98
C GLY A 69 18.26 15.69 3.83
N THR A 70 17.93 16.95 3.60
CA THR A 70 18.34 18.10 4.42
C THR A 70 17.32 18.46 5.52
N LEU A 71 16.13 17.86 5.50
CA LEU A 71 15.10 18.10 6.50
C LEU A 71 15.35 17.25 7.75
N PRO A 72 14.99 17.75 8.94
CA PRO A 72 15.04 16.95 10.16
C PRO A 72 14.17 15.68 10.01
N GLY A 73 14.72 14.53 10.37
CA GLY A 73 14.02 13.23 10.25
C GLY A 73 12.64 13.20 10.94
N TRP A 74 12.51 13.89 12.09
CA TRP A 74 11.23 14.01 12.79
C TRP A 74 10.15 14.72 11.95
N LEU A 75 10.54 15.73 11.13
CA LEU A 75 9.58 16.42 10.26
C LEU A 75 9.07 15.50 9.17
N ILE A 76 9.96 14.71 8.56
CA ILE A 76 9.59 13.70 7.57
C ILE A 76 8.64 12.67 8.21
N ALA A 77 8.95 12.21 9.43
CA ALA A 77 8.12 11.26 10.15
C ALA A 77 6.72 11.81 10.45
N VAL A 78 6.62 13.07 10.91
CA VAL A 78 5.33 13.72 11.19
C VAL A 78 4.49 13.88 9.91
N VAL A 79 5.09 14.34 8.83
CA VAL A 79 4.39 14.48 7.54
C VAL A 79 3.92 13.12 7.03
N THR A 80 4.78 12.11 7.09
CA THR A 80 4.43 10.73 6.69
C THR A 80 3.28 10.19 7.54
N ALA A 81 3.32 10.38 8.86
CA ALA A 81 2.25 9.96 9.77
C ALA A 81 0.92 10.65 9.46
N ALA A 82 0.95 11.96 9.13
CA ALA A 82 -0.25 12.70 8.73
C ALA A 82 -0.84 12.16 7.42
N VAL A 83 0.00 11.84 6.43
CA VAL A 83 -0.43 11.24 5.15
C VAL A 83 -1.02 9.86 5.39
N ILE A 84 -0.37 8.99 6.19
CA ILE A 84 -0.89 7.67 6.55
C ILE A 84 -2.27 7.80 7.20
N THR A 85 -2.42 8.73 8.15
CA THR A 85 -3.70 8.97 8.84
C THR A 85 -4.79 9.38 7.87
N GLY A 86 -4.49 10.28 6.92
CA GLY A 86 -5.42 10.68 5.85
C GLY A 86 -5.84 9.50 4.97
N ILE A 87 -4.88 8.69 4.52
CA ILE A 87 -5.16 7.50 3.69
C ILE A 87 -5.94 6.45 4.49
N ALA A 88 -5.61 6.22 5.76
CA ALA A 88 -6.32 5.28 6.62
C ALA A 88 -7.77 5.69 6.83
N THR A 89 -8.01 6.98 7.07
CA THR A 89 -9.37 7.53 7.21
C THR A 89 -10.16 7.36 5.90
N TYR A 90 -9.58 7.71 4.76
CA TYR A 90 -10.19 7.50 3.45
C TYR A 90 -10.51 6.02 3.21
N ALA A 91 -9.55 5.14 3.47
CA ALA A 91 -9.72 3.69 3.31
C ALA A 91 -10.85 3.17 4.20
N TRP A 92 -10.91 3.57 5.47
CA TRP A 92 -11.95 3.14 6.41
C TRP A 92 -13.37 3.46 5.95
N ILE A 93 -13.53 4.62 5.28
CA ILE A 93 -14.81 5.09 4.74
C ILE A 93 -15.17 4.36 3.45
N THR A 94 -14.20 4.16 2.54
CA THR A 94 -14.46 3.73 1.17
C THR A 94 -14.40 2.22 0.97
N VAL A 95 -13.61 1.50 1.77
CA VAL A 95 -13.38 0.05 1.66
C VAL A 95 -14.66 -0.80 1.65
N PRO A 96 -15.72 -0.50 2.43
CA PRO A 96 -16.94 -1.30 2.39
C PRO A 96 -17.60 -1.42 1.00
N GLY A 97 -17.51 -0.35 0.19
CA GLY A 97 -18.07 -0.31 -1.17
C GLY A 97 -17.08 -0.65 -2.27
N SER A 98 -15.80 -0.87 -1.93
CA SER A 98 -14.73 -1.04 -2.92
C SER A 98 -14.57 -2.50 -3.37
N PRO A 99 -14.14 -2.75 -4.62
CA PRO A 99 -13.73 -4.07 -5.07
C PRO A 99 -12.49 -4.56 -4.32
N TRP A 100 -12.27 -5.89 -4.30
CA TRP A 100 -11.21 -6.52 -3.51
C TRP A 100 -9.80 -6.00 -3.83
N PHE A 101 -9.50 -5.73 -5.11
CA PHE A 101 -8.18 -5.24 -5.54
C PHE A 101 -7.91 -3.80 -5.08
N VAL A 102 -8.94 -2.94 -4.97
CA VAL A 102 -8.82 -1.59 -4.38
C VAL A 102 -8.53 -1.69 -2.88
N ARG A 103 -9.20 -2.62 -2.18
CA ARG A 103 -8.91 -2.91 -0.76
C ARG A 103 -7.49 -3.38 -0.57
N ALA A 104 -7.03 -4.32 -1.42
CA ALA A 104 -5.65 -4.79 -1.41
C ALA A 104 -4.66 -3.65 -1.73
N GLY A 105 -4.99 -2.78 -2.68
CA GLY A 105 -4.19 -1.61 -3.01
C GLY A 105 -4.06 -0.63 -1.84
N LEU A 106 -5.18 -0.28 -1.18
CA LEU A 106 -5.15 0.58 0.00
C LEU A 106 -4.37 -0.05 1.17
N ALA A 107 -4.51 -1.36 1.38
CA ALA A 107 -3.72 -2.07 2.38
C ALA A 107 -2.22 -2.03 2.06
N GLY A 108 -1.84 -2.21 0.80
CA GLY A 108 -0.44 -2.12 0.34
C GLY A 108 0.16 -0.73 0.58
N VAL A 109 -0.56 0.33 0.19
CA VAL A 109 -0.10 1.72 0.42
C VAL A 109 0.06 2.00 1.92
N LEU A 110 -0.94 1.63 2.74
CA LEU A 110 -0.87 1.82 4.18
C LEU A 110 0.28 1.02 4.81
N ALA A 111 0.45 -0.22 4.40
CA ALA A 111 1.48 -1.09 4.92
C ALA A 111 2.88 -0.57 4.57
N GLY A 112 3.14 -0.27 3.30
CA GLY A 112 4.45 0.22 2.87
C GLY A 112 4.83 1.55 3.53
N ALA A 113 3.90 2.51 3.57
CA ALA A 113 4.13 3.78 4.23
C ALA A 113 4.35 3.61 5.76
N SER A 114 3.57 2.73 6.42
CA SER A 114 3.74 2.45 7.84
C SER A 114 5.07 1.77 8.15
N THR A 115 5.49 0.80 7.31
CA THR A 115 6.78 0.12 7.46
C THR A 115 7.93 1.12 7.34
N ASN A 116 7.94 1.98 6.32
CA ASN A 116 8.97 3.01 6.14
C ASN A 116 8.96 4.05 7.27
N LEU A 117 7.79 4.35 7.84
CA LEU A 117 7.69 5.23 9.00
C LEU A 117 8.28 4.58 10.26
N ILE A 118 7.98 3.30 10.51
CA ILE A 118 8.50 2.55 11.65
C ILE A 118 10.04 2.45 11.53
N ASP A 119 10.54 2.04 10.37
CA ASP A 119 11.98 1.90 10.12
C ASP A 119 12.71 3.23 10.42
N ARG A 120 12.25 4.33 9.81
CA ARG A 120 12.81 5.68 10.07
C ARG A 120 12.70 6.13 11.52
N SER A 121 11.70 5.70 12.25
CA SER A 121 11.48 6.11 13.64
C SER A 121 12.52 5.52 14.61
N ILE A 122 13.25 4.47 14.18
CA ILE A 122 14.25 3.78 15.00
C ILE A 122 15.58 4.53 14.98
N ASP A 123 16.09 4.87 13.80
CA ASP A 123 17.44 5.43 13.63
C ASP A 123 17.51 6.66 12.70
N GLY A 124 16.34 7.14 12.22
CA GLY A 124 16.24 8.34 11.38
C GLY A 124 16.37 8.10 9.88
N VAL A 125 16.60 6.87 9.45
CA VAL A 125 16.77 6.49 8.05
C VAL A 125 15.79 5.38 7.65
N VAL A 126 15.68 5.12 6.35
CA VAL A 126 14.98 3.95 5.81
C VAL A 126 15.99 3.00 5.20
N THR A 127 15.84 1.72 5.46
CA THR A 127 16.71 0.65 4.95
C THR A 127 16.27 0.25 3.55
N ASP A 128 17.05 0.64 2.54
CA ASP A 128 16.86 0.29 1.14
C ASP A 128 17.83 -0.82 0.74
N TYR A 129 17.34 -1.85 -0.01
CA TYR A 129 18.15 -3.04 -0.30
C TYR A 129 17.92 -3.64 -1.69
N LEU A 130 16.95 -3.14 -2.48
CA LEU A 130 16.68 -3.57 -3.86
C LEU A 130 17.28 -2.56 -4.83
N HIS A 131 18.06 -3.04 -5.81
CA HIS A 131 18.77 -2.20 -6.77
C HIS A 131 18.59 -2.70 -8.19
N THR A 132 18.32 -1.81 -9.14
CA THR A 132 18.12 -2.15 -10.56
C THR A 132 19.18 -1.57 -11.49
N GLY A 133 20.23 -0.93 -10.96
CA GLY A 133 21.30 -0.32 -11.72
C GLY A 133 21.01 1.09 -12.26
N TRP A 134 19.77 1.38 -12.64
CA TRP A 134 19.34 2.66 -13.22
C TRP A 134 18.39 3.48 -12.34
N PHE A 135 17.74 2.83 -11.36
CA PHE A 135 16.82 3.46 -10.42
C PHE A 135 17.47 3.57 -9.04
N PRO A 136 17.16 4.58 -8.22
CA PRO A 136 17.60 4.62 -6.83
C PRO A 136 17.28 3.32 -6.10
N THR A 137 18.15 2.94 -5.16
CA THR A 137 17.88 1.77 -4.31
C THR A 137 16.59 1.99 -3.53
N PHE A 138 15.77 0.95 -3.39
CA PHE A 138 14.47 0.96 -2.76
C PHE A 138 14.26 -0.31 -1.92
N ASN A 139 13.12 -0.44 -1.28
CA ASN A 139 12.80 -1.58 -0.42
C ASN A 139 11.48 -2.25 -0.79
N LEU A 140 11.14 -3.35 -0.15
CA LEU A 140 9.88 -4.06 -0.37
C LEU A 140 8.64 -3.22 0.02
N PRO A 141 8.60 -2.46 1.11
CA PRO A 141 7.59 -1.45 1.40
C PRO A 141 7.30 -0.49 0.23
N ASP A 142 8.31 -0.03 -0.50
CA ASP A 142 8.11 0.84 -1.67
C ASP A 142 7.40 0.12 -2.82
N VAL A 143 7.66 -1.18 -2.98
CA VAL A 143 6.91 -2.02 -3.92
C VAL A 143 5.44 -2.12 -3.50
N PHE A 144 5.16 -2.27 -2.20
CA PHE A 144 3.79 -2.29 -1.70
C PHE A 144 3.06 -0.97 -1.96
N ILE A 145 3.73 0.18 -1.77
CA ILE A 145 3.17 1.49 -2.08
C ILE A 145 2.87 1.59 -3.57
N THR A 146 3.84 1.27 -4.41
CA THR A 146 3.73 1.45 -5.88
C THR A 146 2.65 0.56 -6.48
N VAL A 147 2.68 -0.73 -6.17
CA VAL A 147 1.67 -1.70 -6.64
C VAL A 147 0.30 -1.36 -6.06
N GLY A 148 0.26 -1.01 -4.77
CA GLY A 148 -0.97 -0.59 -4.09
C GLY A 148 -1.61 0.63 -4.74
N ALA A 149 -0.82 1.66 -5.03
CA ALA A 149 -1.29 2.86 -5.72
C ALA A 149 -1.82 2.55 -7.13
N ALA A 150 -1.12 1.70 -7.88
CA ALA A 150 -1.58 1.26 -9.21
C ALA A 150 -2.94 0.55 -9.13
N LEU A 151 -3.14 -0.32 -8.16
CA LEU A 151 -4.43 -1.01 -7.94
C LEU A 151 -5.56 -0.04 -7.60
N VAL A 152 -5.29 0.98 -6.79
CA VAL A 152 -6.28 2.03 -6.46
C VAL A 152 -6.63 2.84 -7.70
N VAL A 153 -5.63 3.27 -8.48
CA VAL A 153 -5.84 4.02 -9.73
C VAL A 153 -6.67 3.21 -10.72
N LEU A 154 -6.37 1.94 -10.90
CA LEU A 154 -7.16 1.03 -11.74
C LEU A 154 -8.62 0.94 -11.27
N GLY A 155 -8.86 1.03 -9.96
CA GLY A 155 -10.19 1.07 -9.39
C GLY A 155 -10.96 2.33 -9.73
N VAL A 156 -10.29 3.48 -9.71
CA VAL A 156 -10.88 4.79 -10.06
C VAL A 156 -11.19 4.86 -11.55
N LEU A 157 -10.34 4.29 -12.40
CA LEU A 157 -10.51 4.30 -13.85
C LEU A 157 -11.57 3.32 -14.36
N ARG A 158 -12.09 2.41 -13.53
CA ARG A 158 -13.18 1.53 -13.95
C ARG A 158 -14.49 2.31 -14.08
N PRO A 159 -15.15 2.22 -15.24
CA PRO A 159 -16.46 2.85 -15.41
C PRO A 159 -17.47 2.28 -14.39
N PRO A 160 -18.40 3.10 -13.89
CA PRO A 160 -19.49 2.61 -13.06
C PRO A 160 -20.22 1.50 -13.82
N GLN A 161 -20.45 0.36 -13.16
CA GLN A 161 -21.33 -0.66 -13.74
C GLN A 161 -22.72 -0.04 -13.90
N SER A 162 -23.19 0.08 -15.15
CA SER A 162 -24.54 0.59 -15.42
C SER A 162 -25.56 -0.32 -14.76
N THR A 163 -26.21 0.18 -13.73
CA THR A 163 -27.33 -0.47 -13.03
C THR A 163 -28.65 -0.33 -13.79
N PHE A 164 -28.60 0.11 -15.06
CA PHE A 164 -29.81 0.16 -15.85
C PHE A 164 -30.19 -1.27 -16.29
N PRO A 165 -31.37 -1.77 -15.90
CA PRO A 165 -31.88 -3.01 -16.47
C PRO A 165 -31.99 -2.85 -17.99
N PRO A 166 -31.72 -3.91 -18.77
CA PRO A 166 -31.87 -3.84 -20.22
C PRO A 166 -33.31 -3.37 -20.54
N VAL A 167 -33.41 -2.35 -21.39
CA VAL A 167 -34.70 -1.89 -21.90
C VAL A 167 -35.36 -3.10 -22.59
N ARG A 168 -36.44 -3.61 -21.99
CA ARG A 168 -37.28 -4.60 -22.66
C ARG A 168 -37.93 -3.88 -23.86
N THR A 169 -37.43 -4.13 -25.04
CA THR A 169 -38.15 -3.81 -26.27
C THR A 169 -39.41 -4.66 -26.25
N ALA A 170 -40.59 -4.00 -26.23
CA ALA A 170 -41.86 -4.66 -26.39
C ALA A 170 -41.86 -5.41 -27.73
N PRO A 171 -42.49 -6.61 -27.81
CA PRO A 171 -42.69 -7.26 -29.10
C PRO A 171 -43.46 -6.33 -30.01
N GLU A 172 -42.95 -6.09 -31.20
CA GLU A 172 -43.75 -5.50 -32.31
C GLU A 172 -44.86 -6.46 -32.65
N ASP A 173 -46.07 -6.15 -32.22
CA ASP A 173 -47.29 -6.86 -32.66
C ASP A 173 -47.45 -6.61 -34.16
N ARG A 174 -47.32 -7.66 -34.95
CA ARG A 174 -47.73 -7.77 -36.34
C ARG A 174 -49.08 -8.45 -36.43
#